data_957b581e4910a7a8da3e5c7804e6bc49
#
_entry.id   957b581e4910a7a8da3e5c7804e6bc49
#
_cell.length_a   1.000
_cell.length_b   1.000
_cell.length_c   1.000
_cell.angle_alpha   90.00
_cell.angle_beta   90.00
_cell.angle_gamma   90.00
#
_symmetry.space_group_name_H-M   'P 1'
#
loop_
_entity.id
_entity.type
_entity.pdbx_description
1 polymer ?
#
loop_
_entity_poly.entity_id
_entity_poly.type
_entity_poly.pdbx_seq_one_letter_code
_entity_poly.pdbx_strand_id
1 'polypeptide(L)'
;MQALLISFVAVAFAEIGDKTQLLALVLAARYRRPWPICAGILVATLLNHALAGEAGVLLAQLMSPEVLRWLLGLSFLSVAVWALFPDKIDSAEAQRASHSGVFVATAIGFFLAEMGDRTQVATAMLAAHYQPLWAVIAGTTLGMLAANVPVVFLGARFAHRLPMRVTRLVAAALFAILGVLILLRG
;
A
#
# COMPACT_ATOMS: atom_id res chain seq x y z
N MET A 1 19.16 -2.61 -3.59
CA MET A 1 18.72 -3.50 -2.48
C MET A 1 18.01 -2.74 -1.37
N GLN A 2 18.57 -1.66 -0.83
CA GLN A 2 17.98 -0.88 0.28
C GLN A 2 16.60 -0.33 -0.07
N ALA A 3 16.44 0.34 -1.21
CA ALA A 3 15.14 0.88 -1.68
C ALA A 3 14.03 -0.19 -1.71
N LEU A 4 14.32 -1.35 -2.30
CA LEU A 4 13.38 -2.46 -2.39
C LEU A 4 12.97 -2.99 -1.01
N LEU A 5 13.95 -3.23 -0.12
CA LEU A 5 13.67 -3.78 1.21
C LEU A 5 12.88 -2.81 2.10
N ILE A 6 13.26 -1.53 2.12
CA ILE A 6 12.55 -0.52 2.90
C ILE A 6 11.12 -0.38 2.39
N SER A 7 10.94 -0.28 1.08
CA SER A 7 9.62 -0.14 0.45
C SER A 7 8.75 -1.38 0.70
N PHE A 8 9.33 -2.58 0.59
CA PHE A 8 8.64 -3.83 0.90
C PHE A 8 8.15 -3.87 2.35
N VAL A 9 9.04 -3.64 3.31
CA VAL A 9 8.72 -3.71 4.74
C VAL A 9 7.68 -2.66 5.11
N ALA A 10 7.89 -1.41 4.67
CA ALA A 10 6.99 -0.31 4.99
C ALA A 10 5.55 -0.59 4.52
N VAL A 11 5.38 -1.03 3.25
CA VAL A 11 4.05 -1.31 2.70
C VAL A 11 3.48 -2.61 3.24
N ALA A 12 4.27 -3.68 3.39
CA ALA A 12 3.79 -4.94 3.94
C ALA A 12 3.13 -4.76 5.33
N PHE A 13 3.77 -3.99 6.21
CA PHE A 13 3.20 -3.71 7.54
C PHE A 13 2.03 -2.72 7.48
N ALA A 14 2.06 -1.74 6.60
CA ALA A 14 0.96 -0.78 6.43
C ALA A 14 -0.33 -1.47 5.96
N GLU A 15 -0.20 -2.48 5.11
CA GLU A 15 -1.32 -3.22 4.52
C GLU A 15 -1.96 -4.26 5.44
N ILE A 16 -1.22 -4.75 6.44
CA ILE A 16 -1.80 -5.75 7.35
C ILE A 16 -2.93 -5.11 8.15
N GLY A 17 -4.15 -5.57 7.88
CA GLY A 17 -5.36 -5.07 8.52
C GLY A 17 -5.98 -3.84 7.87
N ASP A 18 -5.56 -3.54 6.67
CA ASP A 18 -6.15 -2.46 5.87
C ASP A 18 -7.44 -2.87 5.16
N LYS A 19 -8.14 -1.88 4.57
CA LYS A 19 -9.38 -2.07 3.80
C LYS A 19 -9.19 -3.02 2.62
N THR A 20 -8.04 -3.01 1.96
CA THR A 20 -7.71 -3.88 0.83
C THR A 20 -7.63 -5.35 1.22
N GLN A 21 -7.12 -5.64 2.41
CA GLN A 21 -7.12 -7.00 2.94
C GLN A 21 -8.55 -7.53 3.19
N LEU A 22 -9.46 -6.66 3.64
CA LEU A 22 -10.87 -7.00 3.78
C LEU A 22 -11.56 -7.15 2.41
N LEU A 23 -11.21 -6.28 1.43
CA LEU A 23 -11.67 -6.42 0.05
C LEU A 23 -11.21 -7.74 -0.57
N ALA A 24 -9.93 -8.11 -0.38
CA ALA A 24 -9.38 -9.40 -0.80
C ALA A 24 -10.18 -10.57 -0.22
N LEU A 25 -10.53 -10.50 1.06
CA LEU A 25 -11.34 -11.51 1.75
C LEU A 25 -12.74 -11.63 1.15
N VAL A 26 -13.42 -10.50 0.91
CA VAL A 26 -14.76 -10.47 0.31
C VAL A 26 -14.74 -11.09 -1.10
N LEU A 27 -13.76 -10.70 -1.93
CA LEU A 27 -13.60 -11.24 -3.28
C LEU A 27 -13.29 -12.73 -3.26
N ALA A 28 -12.40 -13.18 -2.36
CA ALA A 28 -12.06 -14.59 -2.19
C ALA A 28 -13.28 -15.43 -1.75
N ALA A 29 -14.08 -14.94 -0.81
CA ALA A 29 -15.30 -15.60 -0.36
C ALA A 29 -16.36 -15.68 -1.46
N ARG A 30 -16.51 -14.60 -2.23
CA ARG A 30 -17.52 -14.47 -3.29
C ARG A 30 -17.19 -15.34 -4.52
N TYR A 31 -15.97 -15.20 -5.04
CA TYR A 31 -15.59 -15.80 -6.32
C TYR A 31 -14.94 -17.18 -6.20
N ARG A 32 -14.29 -17.46 -5.06
CA ARG A 32 -13.57 -18.74 -4.80
C ARG A 32 -12.55 -19.10 -5.91
N ARG A 33 -11.97 -18.09 -6.53
CA ARG A 33 -10.97 -18.21 -7.62
C ARG A 33 -9.72 -17.42 -7.26
N PRO A 34 -8.78 -17.98 -6.48
CA PRO A 34 -7.66 -17.23 -5.92
C PRO A 34 -6.72 -16.67 -7.00
N TRP A 35 -6.41 -17.40 -8.04
CA TRP A 35 -5.44 -16.96 -9.05
C TRP A 35 -5.86 -15.70 -9.82
N PRO A 36 -7.09 -15.60 -10.39
CA PRO A 36 -7.54 -14.35 -11.01
C PRO A 36 -7.60 -13.18 -10.05
N ILE A 37 -7.92 -13.44 -8.76
CA ILE A 37 -7.93 -12.39 -7.72
C ILE A 37 -6.49 -11.90 -7.48
N CYS A 38 -5.53 -12.78 -7.25
CA CYS A 38 -4.13 -12.40 -7.06
C CYS A 38 -3.55 -11.65 -8.28
N ALA A 39 -3.89 -12.09 -9.50
CA ALA A 39 -3.49 -11.39 -10.72
C ALA A 39 -4.11 -9.99 -10.81
N GLY A 40 -5.38 -9.83 -10.43
CA GLY A 40 -6.06 -8.53 -10.38
C GLY A 40 -5.44 -7.59 -9.35
N ILE A 41 -5.12 -8.10 -8.15
CA ILE A 41 -4.39 -7.36 -7.12
C ILE A 41 -3.03 -6.90 -7.65
N LEU A 42 -2.24 -7.80 -8.25
CA LEU A 42 -0.93 -7.49 -8.81
C LEU A 42 -1.01 -6.34 -9.83
N VAL A 43 -1.91 -6.44 -10.81
CA VAL A 43 -2.04 -5.42 -11.87
C VAL A 43 -2.50 -4.09 -11.30
N ALA A 44 -3.53 -4.08 -10.45
CA ALA A 44 -4.02 -2.85 -9.81
C ALA A 44 -2.93 -2.16 -8.99
N THR A 45 -2.25 -2.92 -8.15
CA THR A 45 -1.17 -2.39 -7.29
C THR A 45 0.00 -1.88 -8.12
N LEU A 46 0.43 -2.62 -9.12
CA LEU A 46 1.54 -2.20 -9.99
C LEU A 46 1.22 -0.87 -10.68
N LEU A 47 0.01 -0.71 -11.21
CA LEU A 47 -0.42 0.55 -11.83
C LEU A 47 -0.48 1.70 -10.83
N ASN A 48 -1.10 1.49 -9.65
CA ASN A 48 -1.19 2.51 -8.62
C ASN A 48 0.19 2.95 -8.11
N HIS A 49 1.06 1.98 -7.82
CA HIS A 49 2.40 2.27 -7.31
C HIS A 49 3.32 2.87 -8.36
N ALA A 50 3.16 2.51 -9.65
CA ALA A 50 3.86 3.16 -10.74
C ALA A 50 3.44 4.64 -10.88
N LEU A 51 2.14 4.91 -10.90
CA LEU A 51 1.61 6.28 -10.96
C LEU A 51 2.05 7.12 -9.76
N ALA A 52 1.96 6.56 -8.56
CA ALA A 52 2.39 7.23 -7.34
C ALA A 52 3.91 7.46 -7.31
N GLY A 53 4.68 6.47 -7.75
CA GLY A 53 6.13 6.56 -7.81
C GLY A 53 6.61 7.62 -8.80
N GLU A 54 6.03 7.67 -9.99
CA GLU A 54 6.32 8.72 -10.99
C GLU A 54 5.96 10.11 -10.45
N ALA A 55 4.81 10.25 -9.79
CA ALA A 55 4.44 11.51 -9.14
C ALA A 55 5.46 11.92 -8.07
N GLY A 56 5.95 10.97 -7.29
CA GLY A 56 6.99 11.20 -6.28
C GLY A 56 8.32 11.68 -6.88
N VAL A 57 8.77 11.03 -7.97
CA VAL A 57 9.98 11.45 -8.70
C VAL A 57 9.81 12.85 -9.28
N LEU A 58 8.65 13.15 -9.87
CA LEU A 58 8.36 14.48 -10.43
C LEU A 58 8.41 15.55 -9.33
N LEU A 59 7.81 15.30 -8.17
CA LEU A 59 7.90 16.19 -7.01
C LEU A 59 9.35 16.46 -6.61
N ALA A 60 10.18 15.41 -6.58
CA ALA A 60 11.61 15.53 -6.25
C ALA A 60 12.38 16.39 -7.25
N GLN A 61 12.00 16.37 -8.54
CA GLN A 61 12.63 17.19 -9.58
C GLN A 61 12.19 18.65 -9.55
N LEU A 62 10.98 18.94 -9.10
CA LEU A 62 10.39 20.29 -9.10
C LEU A 62 10.73 21.10 -7.84
N MET A 63 11.19 20.44 -6.77
CA MET A 63 11.40 21.07 -5.47
C MET A 63 12.89 21.22 -5.14
N SER A 64 13.23 22.27 -4.37
CA SER A 64 14.55 22.36 -3.78
C SER A 64 14.77 21.23 -2.75
N PRO A 65 16.02 20.76 -2.56
CA PRO A 65 16.30 19.68 -1.61
C PRO A 65 15.76 19.94 -0.20
N GLU A 66 15.79 21.17 0.25
CA GLU A 66 15.31 21.56 1.57
C GLU A 66 13.78 21.45 1.67
N VAL A 67 13.04 21.98 0.69
CA VAL A 67 11.58 21.89 0.65
C VAL A 67 11.15 20.44 0.51
N LEU A 68 11.83 19.66 -0.33
CA LEU A 68 11.55 18.23 -0.50
C LEU A 68 11.75 17.47 0.83
N ARG A 69 12.84 17.72 1.55
CA ARG A 69 13.12 17.12 2.85
C ARG A 69 11.99 17.33 3.85
N TRP A 70 11.56 18.60 4.01
CA TRP A 70 10.46 18.93 4.91
C TRP A 70 9.14 18.29 4.45
N LEU A 71 8.85 18.34 3.15
CA LEU A 71 7.64 17.72 2.59
C LEU A 71 7.64 16.21 2.86
N LEU A 72 8.73 15.49 2.55
CA LEU A 72 8.84 14.05 2.76
C LEU A 72 8.75 13.69 4.24
N GLY A 73 9.52 14.35 5.09
CA GLY A 73 9.54 14.05 6.52
C GLY A 73 8.18 14.25 7.17
N LEU A 74 7.52 15.39 6.89
CA LEU A 74 6.19 15.67 7.43
C LEU A 74 5.12 14.75 6.84
N SER A 75 5.21 14.37 5.56
CA SER A 75 4.30 13.42 4.94
C SER A 75 4.42 12.04 5.56
N PHE A 76 5.63 11.52 5.81
CA PHE A 76 5.82 10.26 6.50
C PHE A 76 5.29 10.30 7.95
N LEU A 77 5.48 11.41 8.67
CA LEU A 77 4.91 11.57 10.00
C LEU A 77 3.37 11.62 9.96
N SER A 78 2.79 12.26 8.94
CA SER A 78 1.34 12.29 8.74
C SER A 78 0.79 10.88 8.46
N VAL A 79 1.47 10.11 7.60
CA VAL A 79 1.12 8.70 7.32
C VAL A 79 1.28 7.85 8.57
N ALA A 80 2.28 8.10 9.42
CA ALA A 80 2.45 7.40 10.69
C ALA A 80 1.24 7.62 11.62
N VAL A 81 0.77 8.86 11.73
CA VAL A 81 -0.46 9.18 12.49
C VAL A 81 -1.68 8.52 11.85
N TRP A 82 -1.82 8.61 10.53
CA TRP A 82 -2.93 7.98 9.80
C TRP A 82 -2.98 6.47 9.98
N ALA A 83 -1.82 5.80 9.99
CA ALA A 83 -1.72 4.35 10.19
C ALA A 83 -2.29 3.87 11.55
N LEU A 84 -2.42 4.73 12.54
CA LEU A 84 -3.03 4.39 13.85
C LEU A 84 -4.55 4.24 13.78
N PHE A 85 -5.20 4.88 12.79
CA PHE A 85 -6.65 4.84 12.64
C PHE A 85 -7.09 3.63 11.80
N PRO A 86 -8.20 2.95 12.17
CA PRO A 86 -8.74 1.86 11.36
C PRO A 86 -9.39 2.40 10.10
N ASP A 87 -9.12 1.77 8.96
CA ASP A 87 -9.84 2.04 7.73
C ASP A 87 -11.21 1.36 7.72
N LYS A 88 -12.16 1.98 7.03
CA LYS A 88 -13.52 1.45 6.83
C LYS A 88 -13.67 1.04 5.37
N ILE A 89 -14.27 -0.14 5.16
CA ILE A 89 -14.67 -0.56 3.80
C ILE A 89 -15.91 0.23 3.40
N ASP A 90 -15.88 0.80 2.22
CA ASP A 90 -17.09 1.27 1.57
C ASP A 90 -17.77 0.08 0.87
N SER A 91 -18.99 -0.26 1.31
CA SER A 91 -19.77 -1.36 0.73
C SER A 91 -20.07 -1.18 -0.77
N ALA A 92 -20.00 0.06 -1.28
CA ALA A 92 -20.13 0.36 -2.70
C ALA A 92 -18.97 -0.18 -3.55
N GLU A 93 -17.75 -0.25 -3.00
CA GLU A 93 -16.57 -0.79 -3.70
C GLU A 93 -16.72 -2.30 -3.93
N ALA A 94 -17.23 -3.03 -2.95
CA ALA A 94 -17.48 -4.47 -3.06
C ALA A 94 -18.61 -4.84 -4.05
N GLN A 95 -19.59 -3.93 -4.28
CA GLN A 95 -20.74 -4.19 -5.16
C GLN A 95 -20.43 -3.95 -6.65
N ARG A 96 -19.55 -3.01 -6.99
CA ARG A 96 -19.16 -2.68 -8.38
C ARG A 96 -18.49 -3.85 -9.12
N ALA A 97 -17.95 -4.82 -8.39
CA ALA A 97 -17.29 -6.01 -8.92
C ALA A 97 -18.24 -7.06 -9.56
N SER A 98 -19.54 -6.78 -9.74
CA SER A 98 -20.58 -7.80 -9.95
C SER A 98 -20.71 -8.33 -11.38
N HIS A 99 -20.32 -7.58 -12.41
CA HIS A 99 -20.65 -7.90 -13.82
C HIS A 99 -19.46 -8.21 -14.72
N SER A 100 -18.26 -8.01 -14.23
CA SER A 100 -17.01 -8.26 -14.96
C SER A 100 -16.39 -9.58 -14.52
N GLY A 101 -15.53 -10.18 -15.36
CA GLY A 101 -14.76 -11.38 -14.96
C GLY A 101 -13.97 -11.12 -13.67
N VAL A 102 -13.73 -12.16 -12.87
CA VAL A 102 -13.10 -12.07 -11.53
C VAL A 102 -11.81 -11.24 -11.52
N PHE A 103 -10.97 -11.40 -12.54
CA PHE A 103 -9.75 -10.61 -12.70
C PHE A 103 -10.05 -9.10 -12.83
N VAL A 104 -10.94 -8.72 -13.76
CA VAL A 104 -11.27 -7.31 -14.04
C VAL A 104 -11.96 -6.68 -12.83
N ALA A 105 -12.88 -7.41 -12.22
CA ALA A 105 -13.56 -6.97 -11.00
C ALA A 105 -12.58 -6.68 -9.86
N THR A 106 -11.59 -7.57 -9.67
CA THR A 106 -10.56 -7.41 -8.66
C THR A 106 -9.64 -6.24 -9.00
N ALA A 107 -9.18 -6.15 -10.26
CA ALA A 107 -8.27 -5.09 -10.68
C ALA A 107 -8.90 -3.71 -10.51
N ILE A 108 -10.17 -3.52 -10.93
CA ILE A 108 -10.88 -2.26 -10.75
C ILE A 108 -11.14 -1.97 -9.28
N GLY A 109 -11.61 -2.96 -8.50
CA GLY A 109 -11.92 -2.78 -7.09
C GLY A 109 -10.67 -2.39 -6.29
N PHE A 110 -9.54 -3.08 -6.48
CA PHE A 110 -8.28 -2.74 -5.83
C PHE A 110 -7.72 -1.40 -6.29
N PHE A 111 -7.75 -1.12 -7.60
CA PHE A 111 -7.28 0.15 -8.13
C PHE A 111 -8.01 1.33 -7.49
N LEU A 112 -9.35 1.26 -7.40
CA LEU A 112 -10.16 2.31 -6.79
C LEU A 112 -9.99 2.39 -5.26
N ALA A 113 -9.87 1.24 -4.59
CA ALA A 113 -9.65 1.18 -3.15
C ALA A 113 -8.33 1.81 -2.73
N GLU A 114 -7.28 1.63 -3.56
CA GLU A 114 -5.94 2.19 -3.32
C GLU A 114 -5.81 3.69 -3.68
N MET A 115 -6.73 4.23 -4.52
CA MET A 115 -6.63 5.65 -4.91
C MET A 115 -6.75 6.56 -3.69
N GLY A 116 -5.72 7.39 -3.48
CA GLY A 116 -5.66 8.34 -2.35
C GLY A 116 -5.38 7.67 -1.00
N ASP A 117 -4.99 6.40 -0.98
CA ASP A 117 -4.67 5.70 0.26
C ASP A 117 -3.28 6.04 0.79
N ARG A 118 -3.05 5.74 2.09
CA ARG A 118 -1.77 5.97 2.78
C ARG A 118 -0.60 5.25 2.12
N THR A 119 -0.80 4.07 1.55
CA THR A 119 0.26 3.31 0.87
C THR A 119 0.63 3.92 -0.47
N GLN A 120 -0.32 4.54 -1.18
CA GLN A 120 -0.04 5.33 -2.37
C GLN A 120 0.79 6.58 -2.03
N VAL A 121 0.42 7.31 -0.97
CA VAL A 121 1.21 8.45 -0.48
C VAL A 121 2.61 8.00 -0.06
N ALA A 122 2.72 6.92 0.72
CA ALA A 122 4.01 6.37 1.14
C ALA A 122 4.87 5.95 -0.06
N THR A 123 4.28 5.34 -1.09
CA THR A 123 4.98 4.95 -2.32
C THR A 123 5.55 6.16 -3.05
N ALA A 124 4.77 7.24 -3.20
CA ALA A 124 5.23 8.49 -3.80
C ALA A 124 6.42 9.08 -3.01
N MET A 125 6.32 9.12 -1.67
CA MET A 125 7.38 9.64 -0.81
C MET A 125 8.63 8.78 -0.85
N LEU A 126 8.49 7.44 -0.84
CA LEU A 126 9.62 6.52 -0.99
C LEU A 126 10.31 6.70 -2.36
N ALA A 127 9.55 6.87 -3.44
CA ALA A 127 10.09 7.08 -4.78
C ALA A 127 10.78 8.45 -4.94
N ALA A 128 10.29 9.48 -4.25
CA ALA A 128 10.95 10.79 -4.20
C ALA A 128 12.31 10.74 -3.47
N HIS A 129 12.47 9.81 -2.51
CA HIS A 129 13.67 9.72 -1.67
C HIS A 129 14.65 8.63 -2.12
N TYR A 130 14.16 7.47 -2.56
CA TYR A 130 14.97 6.31 -2.90
C TYR A 130 15.05 6.06 -4.41
N GLN A 131 16.23 5.67 -4.87
CA GLN A 131 16.50 5.26 -6.24
C GLN A 131 17.04 3.82 -6.29
N PRO A 132 16.85 3.08 -7.37
CA PRO A 132 16.06 3.44 -8.55
C PRO A 132 14.54 3.24 -8.35
N LEU A 133 13.73 4.00 -9.08
CA LEU A 133 12.26 3.97 -9.01
C LEU A 133 11.67 2.55 -9.13
N TRP A 134 12.17 1.74 -10.06
CA TRP A 134 11.69 0.35 -10.23
C TRP A 134 11.83 -0.49 -8.97
N ALA A 135 12.89 -0.25 -8.15
CA ALA A 135 13.10 -0.99 -6.91
C ALA A 135 12.07 -0.59 -5.83
N VAL A 136 11.65 0.68 -5.82
CA VAL A 136 10.57 1.16 -4.95
C VAL A 136 9.25 0.53 -5.38
N ILE A 137 8.88 0.62 -6.67
CA ILE A 137 7.65 0.05 -7.22
C ILE A 137 7.60 -1.47 -6.97
N ALA A 138 8.69 -2.19 -7.23
CA ALA A 138 8.75 -3.62 -6.97
C ALA A 138 8.61 -3.93 -5.47
N GLY A 139 9.31 -3.19 -4.60
CA GLY A 139 9.23 -3.37 -3.15
C GLY A 139 7.83 -3.13 -2.62
N THR A 140 7.20 -2.00 -2.94
CA THR A 140 5.85 -1.66 -2.50
C THR A 140 4.81 -2.65 -3.04
N THR A 141 4.92 -3.05 -4.31
CA THR A 141 4.03 -4.06 -4.91
C THR A 141 4.17 -5.43 -4.24
N LEU A 142 5.38 -5.88 -3.99
CA LEU A 142 5.63 -7.13 -3.27
C LEU A 142 5.11 -7.06 -1.82
N GLY A 143 5.26 -5.92 -1.15
CA GLY A 143 4.71 -5.68 0.18
C GLY A 143 3.18 -5.82 0.21
N MET A 144 2.50 -5.19 -0.75
CA MET A 144 1.06 -5.31 -0.95
C MET A 144 0.64 -6.76 -1.18
N LEU A 145 1.33 -7.48 -2.07
CA LEU A 145 1.04 -8.89 -2.33
C LEU A 145 1.29 -9.77 -1.10
N ALA A 146 2.36 -9.52 -0.34
CA ALA A 146 2.67 -10.27 0.86
C ALA A 146 1.58 -10.16 1.94
N ALA A 147 0.91 -9.01 2.02
CA ALA A 147 -0.21 -8.81 2.93
C ALA A 147 -1.52 -9.44 2.42
N ASN A 148 -1.83 -9.30 1.13
CA ASN A 148 -3.13 -9.63 0.58
C ASN A 148 -3.24 -11.08 0.04
N VAL A 149 -2.19 -11.62 -0.58
CA VAL A 149 -2.22 -12.98 -1.17
C VAL A 149 -2.53 -14.07 -0.13
N PRO A 150 -1.92 -14.08 1.07
CA PRO A 150 -2.27 -15.06 2.10
C PRO A 150 -3.76 -15.04 2.48
N VAL A 151 -4.37 -13.86 2.50
CA VAL A 151 -5.80 -13.69 2.81
C VAL A 151 -6.68 -14.29 1.72
N VAL A 152 -6.30 -14.13 0.45
CA VAL A 152 -7.02 -14.72 -0.70
C VAL A 152 -7.04 -16.24 -0.61
N PHE A 153 -5.92 -16.89 -0.23
CA PHE A 153 -5.83 -18.36 -0.16
C PHE A 153 -6.36 -18.93 1.15
N LEU A 154 -6.14 -18.27 2.27
CA LEU A 154 -6.47 -18.76 3.61
C LEU A 154 -7.85 -18.32 4.10
N GLY A 155 -8.43 -17.31 3.45
CA GLY A 155 -9.76 -16.80 3.74
C GLY A 155 -9.93 -16.26 5.17
N ALA A 156 -11.16 -16.32 5.68
CA ALA A 156 -11.54 -15.75 6.97
C ALA A 156 -10.74 -16.27 8.18
N ARG A 157 -10.22 -17.51 8.11
CA ARG A 157 -9.43 -18.09 9.21
C ARG A 157 -8.14 -17.33 9.50
N PHE A 158 -7.52 -16.74 8.48
CA PHE A 158 -6.28 -16.00 8.64
C PHE A 158 -6.55 -14.55 9.10
N ALA A 159 -7.52 -13.88 8.53
CA ALA A 159 -7.86 -12.50 8.84
C ALA A 159 -8.18 -12.27 10.33
N HIS A 160 -8.89 -13.24 10.97
CA HIS A 160 -9.24 -13.14 12.39
C HIS A 160 -8.08 -13.37 13.38
N ARG A 161 -6.94 -13.88 12.93
CA ARG A 161 -5.78 -14.18 13.80
C ARG A 161 -4.76 -13.04 13.86
N LEU A 162 -4.89 -12.03 13.00
CA LEU A 162 -3.92 -10.93 12.94
C LEU A 162 -4.17 -9.94 14.09
N PRO A 163 -3.13 -9.61 14.87
CA PRO A 163 -3.23 -8.63 15.95
C PRO A 163 -3.22 -7.20 15.38
N MET A 164 -4.35 -6.76 14.85
CA MET A 164 -4.54 -5.49 14.12
C MET A 164 -3.97 -4.25 14.84
N ARG A 165 -3.98 -4.22 16.19
CA ARG A 165 -3.38 -3.12 16.94
C ARG A 165 -1.86 -3.11 16.83
N VAL A 166 -1.24 -4.30 16.89
CA VAL A 166 0.22 -4.42 16.81
C VAL A 166 0.71 -4.06 15.42
N THR A 167 0.05 -4.53 14.36
CA THR A 167 0.44 -4.23 12.99
C THR A 167 0.35 -2.74 12.68
N ARG A 168 -0.71 -2.05 13.12
CA ARG A 168 -0.83 -0.59 13.00
C ARG A 168 0.27 0.16 13.75
N LEU A 169 0.60 -0.27 14.97
CA LEU A 169 1.68 0.34 15.75
C LEU A 169 3.04 0.14 15.07
N VAL A 170 3.30 -1.04 14.50
CA VAL A 170 4.55 -1.32 13.76
C VAL A 170 4.61 -0.46 12.49
N ALA A 171 3.52 -0.37 11.71
CA ALA A 171 3.47 0.50 10.53
C ALA A 171 3.68 1.97 10.90
N ALA A 172 2.98 2.47 11.92
CA ALA A 172 3.14 3.83 12.41
C ALA A 172 4.59 4.11 12.88
N ALA A 173 5.21 3.19 13.62
CA ALA A 173 6.60 3.32 14.05
C ALA A 173 7.57 3.35 12.86
N LEU A 174 7.39 2.49 11.86
CA LEU A 174 8.21 2.48 10.65
C LEU A 174 8.14 3.81 9.89
N PHE A 175 6.94 4.32 9.65
CA PHE A 175 6.77 5.61 8.98
C PHE A 175 7.28 6.78 9.82
N ALA A 176 7.09 6.76 11.14
CA ALA A 176 7.65 7.79 12.03
C ALA A 176 9.19 7.79 12.01
N ILE A 177 9.82 6.61 12.07
CA ILE A 177 11.28 6.48 11.97
C ILE A 177 11.77 7.01 10.62
N LEU A 178 11.13 6.64 9.51
CA LEU A 178 11.49 7.15 8.18
C LEU A 178 11.37 8.67 8.11
N GLY A 179 10.26 9.23 8.60
CA GLY A 179 10.05 10.67 8.62
C GLY A 179 11.12 11.41 9.43
N VAL A 180 11.42 10.94 10.65
CA VAL A 180 12.45 11.54 11.51
C VAL A 180 13.84 11.43 10.87
N LEU A 181 14.20 10.26 10.32
CA LEU A 181 15.50 10.07 9.67
C LEU A 181 15.70 11.01 8.47
N ILE A 182 14.65 11.24 7.68
CA ILE A 182 14.70 12.18 6.54
C ILE A 182 14.89 13.62 7.05
N LEU A 183 14.20 14.02 8.11
CA LEU A 183 14.34 15.37 8.69
C LEU A 183 15.71 15.61 9.29
N LEU A 184 16.34 14.57 9.89
CA LEU A 184 17.64 14.70 10.57
C LEU A 184 18.86 14.57 9.64
N ARG A 185 18.74 13.88 8.51
CA ARG A 185 19.86 13.57 7.59
C ARG A 185 20.05 14.56 6.44
N GLY A 186 19.23 15.59 6.40
CA GLY A 186 19.27 16.60 5.34
C GLY A 186 20.19 17.77 5.61
#